data_ceb1e98bf8b7c9adc068a72ab0e2beb7
#
_entry.id   ceb1e98bf8b7c9adc068a72ab0e2beb7
#
_cell.length_a   1.000
_cell.length_b   1.000
_cell.length_c   1.000
_cell.angle_alpha   90.00
_cell.angle_beta   90.00
_cell.angle_gamma   90.00
#
_symmetry.space_group_name_H-M   'P 1'
#
loop_
_entity.id
_entity.type
_entity.pdbx_description
1 polymer ?
#
loop_
_entity_poly.entity_id
_entity_poly.type
_entity_poly.pdbx_seq_one_letter_code
_entity_poly.pdbx_strand_id
1 'polypeptide(L)'
;MENKKEYIICAAVKRVKQRDCIKHYYNNDLYDIEIGYRHCDIFARFGDEISKNPYDQGFYTSKGRFVDRYEGMMIAYKAGQVDEKTAFNSNWENIEVDGVSNDNLVKKFKMLTNKQKYNKLYSEDLY
;
A
#
# COMPACT_ATOMS: atom_id res chain seq x y z
N MET A 1 2.32 10.50 -26.06
CA MET A 1 2.93 10.64 -24.74
C MET A 1 2.87 9.32 -24.01
N GLU A 2 4.00 8.81 -23.59
CA GLU A 2 4.05 7.54 -22.92
C GLU A 2 3.54 7.65 -21.49
N ASN A 3 2.64 6.74 -21.10
CA ASN A 3 2.25 6.60 -19.72
C ASN A 3 3.36 5.86 -18.98
N LYS A 4 4.12 6.58 -18.19
CA LYS A 4 5.16 5.97 -17.37
C LYS A 4 4.49 5.08 -16.33
N LYS A 5 5.01 3.87 -16.22
CA LYS A 5 4.54 2.90 -15.25
C LYS A 5 4.84 3.39 -13.83
N GLU A 6 3.83 3.36 -12.99
CA GLU A 6 4.00 3.70 -11.59
C GLU A 6 4.84 2.64 -10.87
N TYR A 7 5.73 3.08 -9.99
CA TYR A 7 6.54 2.17 -9.17
C TYR A 7 6.70 2.74 -7.75
N ILE A 8 7.14 1.89 -6.84
CA ILE A 8 7.34 2.28 -5.44
C ILE A 8 8.71 2.91 -5.29
N ILE A 9 8.76 4.08 -4.67
CA ILE A 9 10.00 4.80 -4.39
C ILE A 9 10.54 4.44 -3.01
N CYS A 10 9.71 4.57 -1.97
CA CYS A 10 10.15 4.38 -0.60
C CYS A 10 8.98 4.14 0.34
N ALA A 11 9.28 3.79 1.59
CA ALA A 11 8.29 3.66 2.64
C ALA A 11 7.67 5.02 2.97
N ALA A 12 6.43 4.99 3.41
CA ALA A 12 5.70 6.17 3.81
C ALA A 12 4.74 5.85 4.94
N VAL A 13 4.51 6.84 5.81
CA VAL A 13 3.55 6.73 6.91
C VAL A 13 2.79 8.05 7.00
N LYS A 14 1.49 7.96 7.23
CA LYS A 14 0.67 9.13 7.48
C LYS A 14 0.91 9.62 8.90
N ARG A 15 1.13 10.92 9.04
CA ARG A 15 1.29 11.57 10.33
C ARG A 15 0.19 12.62 10.48
N VAL A 16 -0.52 12.57 11.60
CA VAL A 16 -1.57 13.56 11.87
C VAL A 16 -0.92 14.93 12.08
N LYS A 17 -1.41 15.93 11.35
CA LYS A 17 -0.94 17.30 11.51
C LYS A 17 -1.34 17.84 12.87
N GLN A 18 -0.39 18.45 13.56
CA GLN A 18 -0.67 19.12 14.82
C GLN A 18 -1.34 20.46 14.53
N ARG A 19 -2.61 20.57 14.94
CA ARG A 19 -3.41 21.76 14.73
C ARG A 19 -4.19 22.10 15.98
N ASP A 20 -4.28 23.37 16.28
CA ASP A 20 -5.10 23.85 17.38
C ASP A 20 -6.59 23.73 17.07
N CYS A 21 -6.92 23.75 15.80
CA CYS A 21 -8.30 23.62 15.32
C CYS A 21 -8.32 22.81 14.03
N ILE A 22 -8.94 21.63 14.09
CA ILE A 22 -9.00 20.70 12.95
C ILE A 22 -10.39 20.57 12.35
N LYS A 23 -11.39 21.23 12.92
CA LYS A 23 -12.80 21.08 12.54
C LYS A 23 -13.13 21.48 11.10
N HIS A 24 -12.25 22.23 10.45
CA HIS A 24 -12.45 22.69 9.08
C HIS A 24 -11.56 21.97 8.06
N TYR A 25 -10.82 20.95 8.48
CA TYR A 25 -9.93 20.26 7.57
C TYR A 25 -10.62 19.07 6.91
N TYR A 26 -10.39 18.91 5.63
CA TYR A 26 -10.77 17.71 4.88
C TYR A 26 -9.72 16.63 5.13
N ASN A 27 -10.07 15.37 4.80
CA ASN A 27 -9.25 14.21 5.10
C ASN A 27 -7.79 14.37 4.65
N ASN A 28 -7.55 14.92 3.46
CA ASN A 28 -6.20 15.10 2.92
C ASN A 28 -5.42 16.19 3.64
N ASP A 29 -6.10 17.09 4.33
CA ASP A 29 -5.47 18.19 5.07
C ASP A 29 -5.10 17.80 6.50
N LEU A 30 -5.62 16.65 7.00
CA LEU A 30 -5.36 16.18 8.35
C LEU A 30 -4.00 15.48 8.51
N TYR A 31 -3.43 15.01 7.40
CA TYR A 31 -2.23 14.17 7.44
C TYR A 31 -1.11 14.76 6.61
N ASP A 32 0.09 14.66 7.14
CA ASP A 32 1.32 14.76 6.37
C ASP A 32 1.80 13.37 6.02
N ILE A 33 2.42 13.24 4.86
CA ILE A 33 3.04 11.97 4.45
C ILE A 33 4.52 12.07 4.74
N GLU A 34 5.00 11.23 5.66
CA GLU A 34 6.41 11.15 6.01
C GLU A 34 7.04 9.99 5.27
N ILE A 35 8.15 10.23 4.59
CA ILE A 35 8.83 9.23 3.78
C ILE A 35 10.18 8.87 4.37
N GLY A 36 10.65 7.66 4.05
CA GLY A 36 11.96 7.18 4.46
C GLY A 36 12.31 5.92 3.70
N TYR A 37 13.57 5.50 3.78
CA TYR A 37 14.03 4.30 3.10
C TYR A 37 13.23 3.06 3.53
N ARG A 38 13.04 2.94 4.86
CA ARG A 38 12.24 1.87 5.46
C ARG A 38 11.32 2.47 6.52
N HIS A 39 10.24 1.75 6.84
CA HIS A 39 9.30 2.20 7.86
C HIS A 39 9.98 2.43 9.22
N CYS A 40 10.93 1.57 9.60
CA CYS A 40 11.65 1.73 10.86
C CYS A 40 12.42 3.05 10.94
N ASP A 41 12.93 3.55 9.81
CA ASP A 41 13.62 4.83 9.77
C ASP A 41 12.66 5.99 10.06
N ILE A 42 11.44 5.88 9.56
CA ILE A 42 10.39 6.87 9.81
C ILE A 42 10.01 6.88 11.28
N PHE A 43 9.77 5.70 11.86
CA PHE A 43 9.42 5.57 13.27
C PHE A 43 10.55 6.09 14.18
N ALA A 44 11.80 5.85 13.81
CA ALA A 44 12.94 6.34 14.57
C ALA A 44 13.00 7.88 14.60
N ARG A 45 12.59 8.51 13.50
CA ARG A 45 12.62 9.98 13.37
C ARG A 45 11.49 10.67 14.13
N PHE A 46 10.29 10.12 14.08
CA PHE A 46 9.09 10.77 14.58
C PHE A 46 8.58 10.21 15.91
N GLY A 47 8.97 9.00 16.27
CA GLY A 47 8.56 8.39 17.54
C GLY A 47 7.05 8.33 17.69
N ASP A 48 6.54 8.91 18.77
CA ASP A 48 5.12 8.89 19.10
C ASP A 48 4.27 9.82 18.23
N GLU A 49 4.91 10.69 17.46
CA GLU A 49 4.19 11.62 16.57
C GLU A 49 3.62 10.95 15.34
N ILE A 50 4.05 9.73 15.05
CA ILE A 50 3.62 9.00 13.87
C ILE A 50 2.54 7.99 14.22
N SER A 51 1.60 7.79 13.31
CA SER A 51 0.55 6.80 13.49
C SER A 51 1.13 5.39 13.49
N LYS A 52 0.69 4.57 14.46
CA LYS A 52 1.02 3.16 14.51
C LYS A 52 -0.09 2.28 13.92
N ASN A 53 -1.14 2.91 13.40
CA ASN A 53 -2.21 2.18 12.72
C ASN A 53 -1.66 1.55 11.44
N PRO A 54 -1.80 0.24 11.25
CA PRO A 54 -1.29 -0.43 10.05
C PRO A 54 -1.81 0.15 8.73
N TYR A 55 -3.01 0.72 8.73
CA TYR A 55 -3.59 1.31 7.52
C TYR A 55 -2.96 2.65 7.14
N ASP A 56 -2.27 3.29 8.09
CA ASP A 56 -1.55 4.54 7.84
C ASP A 56 -0.11 4.29 7.42
N GLN A 57 0.31 3.04 7.35
CA GLN A 57 1.63 2.63 6.92
C GLN A 57 1.56 2.11 5.48
N GLY A 58 2.39 2.65 4.62
CA GLY A 58 2.36 2.27 3.22
C GLY A 58 3.61 2.73 2.50
N PHE A 59 3.42 3.22 1.29
CA PHE A 59 4.52 3.56 0.40
C PHE A 59 4.20 4.82 -0.38
N TYR A 60 5.26 5.48 -0.84
CA TYR A 60 5.19 6.63 -1.71
C TYR A 60 5.59 6.21 -3.13
N THR A 61 4.80 6.61 -4.11
CA THR A 61 4.99 6.15 -5.49
C THR A 61 5.62 7.23 -6.38
N SER A 62 6.10 6.78 -7.53
CA SER A 62 6.67 7.66 -8.55
C SER A 62 5.68 8.70 -9.10
N LYS A 63 4.40 8.49 -8.89
CA LYS A 63 3.36 9.46 -9.24
C LYS A 63 3.04 10.43 -8.12
N GLY A 64 3.78 10.39 -7.02
CA GLY A 64 3.65 11.34 -5.94
C GLY A 64 2.46 11.11 -5.03
N ARG A 65 2.08 9.84 -4.81
CA ARG A 65 0.94 9.52 -3.96
C ARG A 65 1.28 8.45 -2.93
N PHE A 66 0.56 8.49 -1.82
CA PHE A 66 0.60 7.47 -0.79
C PHE A 66 -0.32 6.32 -1.18
N VAL A 67 0.14 5.09 -0.99
CA VAL A 67 -0.65 3.87 -1.16
C VAL A 67 -0.45 2.98 0.06
N ASP A 68 -1.48 2.19 0.40
CA ASP A 68 -1.35 1.23 1.48
C ASP A 68 -0.44 0.06 1.07
N ARG A 69 -0.21 -0.87 1.99
CA ARG A 69 0.69 -1.99 1.74
C ARG A 69 0.19 -2.96 0.67
N TYR A 70 -1.13 -3.08 0.51
CA TYR A 70 -1.71 -3.98 -0.51
C TYR A 70 -1.69 -3.36 -1.90
N GLU A 71 -2.09 -2.12 -2.02
CA GLU A 71 -1.99 -1.39 -3.29
C GLU A 71 -0.52 -1.21 -3.66
N GLY A 72 0.33 -0.96 -2.69
CA GLY A 72 1.78 -0.89 -2.88
C GLY A 72 2.33 -2.18 -3.47
N MET A 73 1.88 -3.33 -2.98
CA MET A 73 2.32 -4.63 -3.54
C MET A 73 1.87 -4.79 -4.99
N MET A 74 0.63 -4.40 -5.31
CA MET A 74 0.14 -4.45 -6.69
C MET A 74 1.02 -3.60 -7.61
N ILE A 75 1.34 -2.39 -7.18
CA ILE A 75 2.17 -1.47 -7.96
C ILE A 75 3.58 -2.03 -8.12
N ALA A 76 4.19 -2.50 -7.04
CA ALA A 76 5.55 -3.07 -7.07
C ALA A 76 5.62 -4.29 -7.98
N TYR A 77 4.63 -5.16 -7.92
CA TYR A 77 4.58 -6.33 -8.79
C TYR A 77 4.47 -5.95 -10.26
N LYS A 78 3.55 -5.05 -10.60
CA LYS A 78 3.36 -4.59 -11.98
C LYS A 78 4.58 -3.84 -12.52
N ALA A 79 5.34 -3.23 -11.63
CA ALA A 79 6.56 -2.52 -11.99
C ALA A 79 7.80 -3.43 -12.05
N GLY A 80 7.65 -4.71 -11.70
CA GLY A 80 8.76 -5.65 -11.70
C GLY A 80 9.68 -5.55 -10.49
N GLN A 81 9.25 -4.88 -9.43
CA GLN A 81 10.06 -4.69 -8.22
C GLN A 81 10.03 -5.89 -7.26
N VAL A 82 8.98 -6.68 -7.35
CA VAL A 82 8.86 -7.93 -6.58
C VAL A 82 8.39 -9.05 -7.51
N ASP A 83 8.68 -10.29 -7.15
CA ASP A 83 8.27 -11.44 -7.95
C ASP A 83 6.82 -11.87 -7.60
N GLU A 84 6.29 -12.76 -8.43
CA GLU A 84 4.93 -13.27 -8.30
C GLU A 84 4.72 -13.98 -6.95
N LYS A 85 5.70 -14.76 -6.53
CA LYS A 85 5.62 -15.52 -5.28
C LYS A 85 5.52 -14.59 -4.06
N THR A 86 6.23 -13.49 -4.07
CA THR A 86 6.17 -12.49 -3.00
C THR A 86 4.87 -11.70 -3.05
N ALA A 87 4.39 -11.39 -4.25
CA ALA A 87 3.27 -10.49 -4.45
C ALA A 87 1.92 -11.09 -4.07
N PHE A 88 1.63 -12.31 -4.53
CA PHE A 88 0.29 -12.86 -4.41
C PHE A 88 0.08 -13.66 -3.14
N ASN A 89 -1.10 -13.47 -2.56
CA ASN A 89 -1.59 -14.31 -1.46
C ASN A 89 -1.75 -15.74 -1.99
N SER A 90 -1.02 -16.69 -1.40
CA SER A 90 -1.04 -18.09 -1.85
C SER A 90 -2.41 -18.75 -1.75
N ASN A 91 -3.32 -18.18 -0.97
CA ASN A 91 -4.66 -18.73 -0.75
C ASN A 91 -5.75 -18.01 -1.54
N TRP A 92 -5.40 -17.10 -2.46
CA TRP A 92 -6.42 -16.32 -3.16
C TRP A 92 -7.39 -17.20 -3.95
N GLU A 93 -6.93 -18.34 -4.46
CA GLU A 93 -7.76 -19.27 -5.22
C GLU A 93 -8.85 -19.92 -4.38
N ASN A 94 -8.64 -20.01 -3.08
CA ASN A 94 -9.57 -20.62 -2.12
C ASN A 94 -10.59 -19.64 -1.57
N ILE A 95 -10.47 -18.36 -1.88
CA ILE A 95 -11.41 -17.34 -1.41
C ILE A 95 -12.70 -17.46 -2.21
N GLU A 96 -13.83 -17.59 -1.51
CA GLU A 96 -15.14 -17.67 -2.17
C GLU A 96 -15.60 -16.28 -2.59
N VAL A 97 -16.12 -16.20 -3.82
CA VAL A 97 -16.72 -14.99 -4.38
C VAL A 97 -18.12 -15.33 -4.86
N ASP A 98 -19.13 -14.61 -4.36
CA ASP A 98 -20.52 -14.83 -4.73
C ASP A 98 -20.72 -14.67 -6.23
N GLY A 99 -21.42 -15.63 -6.82
CA GLY A 99 -21.73 -15.62 -8.24
C GLY A 99 -20.59 -16.03 -9.15
N VAL A 100 -19.48 -16.49 -8.58
CA VAL A 100 -18.30 -16.93 -9.34
C VAL A 100 -17.98 -18.38 -8.99
N SER A 101 -17.90 -19.22 -10.02
CA SER A 101 -17.48 -20.63 -9.85
C SER A 101 -16.01 -20.68 -9.42
N ASN A 102 -15.70 -21.63 -8.53
CA ASN A 102 -14.32 -21.87 -8.12
C ASN A 102 -13.42 -22.31 -9.27
N ASP A 103 -14.01 -22.78 -10.38
CA ASP A 103 -13.26 -23.17 -11.58
C ASP A 103 -12.92 -21.97 -12.47
N ASN A 104 -13.58 -20.83 -12.28
CA ASN A 104 -13.34 -19.64 -13.09
C ASN A 104 -12.37 -18.70 -12.37
N LEU A 105 -11.10 -19.07 -12.35
CA LEU A 105 -10.07 -18.32 -11.63
C LEU A 105 -9.83 -16.92 -12.20
N VAL A 106 -9.96 -16.74 -13.51
CA VAL A 106 -9.77 -15.44 -14.15
C VAL A 106 -10.81 -14.42 -13.65
N LYS A 107 -12.09 -14.83 -13.68
CA LYS A 107 -13.17 -13.98 -13.19
C LYS A 107 -13.05 -13.72 -11.70
N LYS A 108 -12.72 -14.77 -10.93
CA LYS A 108 -12.52 -14.68 -9.48
C LYS A 108 -11.44 -13.67 -9.14
N PHE A 109 -10.28 -13.76 -9.81
CA PHE A 109 -9.17 -12.84 -9.58
C PHE A 109 -9.57 -11.39 -9.83
N LYS A 110 -10.32 -11.12 -10.88
CA LYS A 110 -10.78 -9.76 -11.21
C LYS A 110 -11.73 -9.18 -10.16
N MET A 111 -12.48 -10.02 -9.47
CA MET A 111 -13.46 -9.59 -8.49
C MET A 111 -12.91 -9.47 -7.07
N LEU A 112 -11.73 -10.01 -6.80
CA LEU A 112 -11.10 -9.92 -5.50
C LEU A 112 -10.54 -8.51 -5.26
N THR A 113 -10.57 -8.07 -4.01
CA THR A 113 -9.93 -6.81 -3.60
C THR A 113 -8.41 -6.98 -3.56
N ASN A 114 -7.68 -5.87 -3.53
CA ASN A 114 -6.22 -5.92 -3.39
C ASN A 114 -5.78 -6.65 -2.13
N LYS A 115 -6.51 -6.45 -1.03
CA LYS A 115 -6.25 -7.13 0.24
C LYS A 115 -6.38 -8.65 0.12
N GLN A 116 -7.29 -9.13 -0.72
CA GLN A 116 -7.51 -10.56 -0.94
C GLN A 116 -6.49 -11.18 -1.89
N LYS A 117 -6.08 -10.43 -2.93
CA LYS A 117 -5.15 -10.93 -3.96
C LYS A 117 -3.70 -10.88 -3.54
N TYR A 118 -3.31 -9.80 -2.88
CA TYR A 118 -1.90 -9.46 -2.64
C TYR A 118 -1.55 -9.62 -1.17
N ASN A 119 -0.30 -9.95 -0.93
CA ASN A 119 0.29 -9.87 0.39
C ASN A 119 0.60 -8.40 0.71
N LYS A 120 0.83 -8.10 1.99
CA LYS A 120 1.31 -6.78 2.38
C LYS A 120 2.73 -6.59 1.87
N LEU A 121 3.00 -5.41 1.29
CA LEU A 121 4.35 -5.04 0.91
C LEU A 121 5.10 -4.54 2.16
N TYR A 122 6.30 -5.03 2.36
CA TYR A 122 7.21 -4.57 3.39
C TYR A 122 8.44 -3.94 2.73
N SER A 123 9.09 -3.00 3.43
CA SER A 123 10.30 -2.36 2.89
C SER A 123 11.38 -3.38 2.53
N GLU A 124 11.46 -4.47 3.29
CA GLU A 124 12.42 -5.55 3.08
C GLU A 124 12.20 -6.29 1.76
N ASP A 125 10.98 -6.26 1.23
CA ASP A 125 10.67 -6.89 -0.08
C ASP A 125 11.30 -6.13 -1.25
N LEU A 126 11.59 -4.84 -1.04
CA LEU A 126 12.12 -3.95 -2.07
C LEU A 126 13.65 -3.83 -2.04
N TYR A 127 14.26 -4.04 -0.89
CA TYR A 127 15.67 -3.74 -0.66
C TYR A 127 16.46 -4.92 -0.12
#